data_502ba64db4bff4ed90e6a4711717b868
#
_entry.id   502ba64db4bff4ed90e6a4711717b868
#
_cell.length_a   1.000
_cell.length_b   1.000
_cell.length_c   1.000
_cell.angle_alpha   90.00
_cell.angle_beta   90.00
_cell.angle_gamma   90.00
#
_symmetry.space_group_name_H-M   'P 1'
#
loop_
_entity.id
_entity.type
_entity.pdbx_description
1 polymer ?
#
loop_
_entity_poly.entity_id
_entity_poly.type
_entity_poly.pdbx_seq_one_letter_code
_entity_poly.pdbx_strand_id
1 'polypeptide(L)' 'MIPQDPVILLSYVNTKLRDQYSSLEQMCHDMGVNQREIEQKLAGMDYAYDFARNQFV' A
#
# COMPACT_ATOMS: atom_id res chain seq x y z
N MET A 1 -4.77 -0.33 12.83
CA MET A 1 -3.39 -0.84 12.70
C MET A 1 -3.25 -1.68 11.43
N ILE A 2 -2.16 -1.49 10.69
CA ILE A 2 -1.97 -2.24 9.46
C ILE A 2 -1.15 -3.49 9.70
N PRO A 3 -1.32 -4.53 8.86
CA PRO A 3 -0.57 -5.77 9.01
C PRO A 3 0.94 -5.54 8.87
N GLN A 4 1.73 -6.28 9.64
CA GLN A 4 3.19 -6.21 9.56
C GLN A 4 3.76 -7.22 8.57
N ASP A 5 3.05 -8.31 8.33
CA ASP A 5 3.48 -9.34 7.38
C ASP A 5 3.36 -8.80 5.95
N PRO A 6 4.45 -8.81 5.16
CA PRO A 6 4.41 -8.22 3.81
C PRO A 6 3.35 -8.83 2.89
N VAL A 7 3.12 -10.12 2.98
CA VAL A 7 2.12 -10.78 2.13
C VAL A 7 0.72 -10.29 2.47
N ILE A 8 0.42 -10.23 3.77
CA ILE A 8 -0.88 -9.76 4.24
C ILE A 8 -1.01 -8.26 3.97
N LEU A 9 0.08 -7.50 4.16
CA LEU A 9 0.10 -6.07 3.91
C LEU A 9 -0.22 -5.76 2.45
N LEU A 10 0.35 -6.54 1.52
CA LEU A 10 0.10 -6.35 0.10
C LEU A 10 -1.38 -6.45 -0.23
N SER A 11 -2.02 -7.50 0.26
CA SER A 11 -3.45 -7.71 0.03
C SER A 11 -4.28 -6.61 0.68
N TYR A 12 -3.93 -6.24 1.90
CA TYR A 12 -4.64 -5.20 2.65
C TYR A 12 -4.57 -3.85 1.92
N VAL A 13 -3.36 -3.46 1.51
CA VAL A 13 -3.15 -2.17 0.84
C VAL A 13 -3.87 -2.13 -0.51
N ASN A 14 -3.71 -3.18 -1.31
CA ASN A 14 -4.36 -3.20 -2.63
C ASN A 14 -5.89 -3.18 -2.51
N THR A 15 -6.44 -3.83 -1.50
CA THR A 15 -7.88 -3.79 -1.27
C THR A 15 -8.34 -2.38 -0.91
N LYS A 16 -7.59 -1.70 -0.04
CA LYS A 16 -7.92 -0.33 0.34
C LYS A 16 -7.83 0.62 -0.84
N LEU A 17 -6.80 0.47 -1.67
CA LEU A 17 -6.63 1.31 -2.85
C LEU A 17 -7.75 1.07 -3.86
N ARG A 18 -8.20 -0.17 -3.98
CA ARG A 18 -9.28 -0.48 -4.91
C ARG A 18 -10.62 0.07 -4.45
N ASP A 19 -10.90 -0.04 -3.15
CA ASP A 19 -12.25 0.23 -2.62
C ASP A 19 -12.44 1.59 -1.99
N GLN A 20 -11.40 2.19 -1.42
CA GLN A 20 -11.58 3.37 -0.57
C GLN A 20 -10.72 4.59 -0.93
N TYR A 21 -9.57 4.39 -1.56
CA TYR A 21 -8.64 5.48 -1.80
C TYR A 21 -8.24 5.56 -3.26
N SER A 22 -8.07 6.79 -3.74
CA SER A 22 -7.71 7.01 -5.14
C SER A 22 -6.19 7.07 -5.36
N SER A 23 -5.41 7.07 -4.28
CA SER A 23 -3.95 7.06 -4.37
C SER A 23 -3.33 6.52 -3.09
N LEU A 24 -2.09 6.07 -3.21
CA LEU A 24 -1.33 5.60 -2.04
C LEU A 24 -1.08 6.74 -1.07
N GLU A 25 -0.78 7.92 -1.59
CA GLU A 25 -0.53 9.08 -0.76
C GLU A 25 -1.77 9.42 0.08
N GLN A 26 -2.93 9.40 -0.54
CA GLN A 26 -4.18 9.68 0.14
C GLN A 26 -4.45 8.65 1.24
N MET A 27 -4.25 7.38 0.93
CA MET A 27 -4.45 6.31 1.90
C MET A 27 -3.55 6.51 3.12
N CYS A 28 -2.27 6.74 2.88
CA CYS A 28 -1.32 6.87 3.97
C CYS A 28 -1.58 8.10 4.82
N HIS A 29 -1.98 9.20 4.19
CA HIS A 29 -2.31 10.42 4.92
C HIS A 29 -3.54 10.21 5.81
N ASP A 30 -4.59 9.62 5.24
CA ASP A 30 -5.83 9.40 5.97
C ASP A 30 -5.67 8.42 7.12
N MET A 31 -4.90 7.35 6.88
CA MET A 31 -4.69 6.32 7.90
C MET A 31 -3.58 6.65 8.88
N GLY A 32 -2.83 7.72 8.63
CA GLY A 32 -1.75 8.12 9.51
C GLY A 32 -0.58 7.14 9.50
N VAL A 33 -0.30 6.52 8.35
CA VAL A 33 0.81 5.57 8.22
C VAL A 33 1.90 6.14 7.33
N ASN A 34 3.13 5.63 7.51
CA ASN A 34 4.28 6.11 6.76
C ASN A 34 4.33 5.44 5.39
N GLN A 35 4.18 6.24 4.33
CA GLN A 35 4.16 5.72 2.96
C GLN A 35 5.47 5.02 2.58
N ARG A 36 6.60 5.60 2.96
CA ARG A 36 7.90 5.01 2.63
C ARG A 36 8.07 3.63 3.27
N GLU A 37 7.59 3.49 4.50
CA GLU A 37 7.68 2.21 5.19
C GLU A 37 6.89 1.12 4.47
N ILE A 38 5.69 1.46 3.99
CA ILE A 38 4.88 0.53 3.22
C ILE A 38 5.58 0.17 1.92
N GLU A 39 6.11 1.17 1.22
CA GLU A 39 6.81 0.94 -0.04
C GLU A 39 8.03 0.04 0.15
N GLN A 40 8.79 0.26 1.23
CA GLN A 40 9.98 -0.54 1.50
C GLN A 40 9.61 -1.99 1.81
N LYS A 41 8.58 -2.20 2.60
CA LYS A 41 8.16 -3.56 2.95
C LYS A 41 7.74 -4.34 1.71
N LEU A 42 6.99 -3.72 0.83
CA LEU A 42 6.50 -4.40 -0.37
C LEU A 42 7.59 -4.53 -1.43
N ALA A 43 8.55 -3.60 -1.45
CA ALA A 43 9.71 -3.73 -2.34
C ALA A 43 10.55 -4.96 -2.01
N GLY A 44 10.53 -5.40 -0.76
CA GLY A 44 11.22 -6.63 -0.36
C GLY A 44 10.67 -7.88 -1.03
N MET A 45 9.47 -7.80 -1.59
CA MET A 45 8.85 -8.89 -2.35
C MET A 45 8.77 -8.54 -3.84
N ASP A 46 9.53 -7.54 -4.29
CA ASP A 46 9.54 -7.08 -5.67
C ASP A 46 8.22 -6.47 -6.13
N TYR A 47 7.46 -5.90 -5.21
CA TYR A 47 6.26 -5.16 -5.55
C TYR A 47 6.52 -3.66 -5.46
N ALA A 48 6.02 -2.93 -6.45
CA ALA A 48 6.12 -1.48 -6.49
C ALA A 48 4.76 -0.88 -6.81
N TYR A 49 4.53 0.32 -6.30
CA TYR A 49 3.27 1.01 -6.53
C TYR A 49 3.18 1.47 -7.98
N ASP A 50 2.11 1.04 -8.66
CA ASP A 50 1.81 1.47 -10.03
C ASP A 50 0.81 2.60 -9.94
N PHE A 51 1.26 3.79 -10.24
CA PHE A 51 0.45 4.99 -10.13
C PHE A 51 -0.77 4.95 -11.06
N ALA A 52 -0.59 4.43 -12.27
CA ALA A 52 -1.67 4.40 -13.25
C ALA A 52 -2.78 3.42 -12.85
N ARG A 53 -2.41 2.31 -12.23
CA ARG A 53 -3.37 1.29 -11.81
C ARG A 53 -3.83 1.47 -10.37
N ASN A 54 -3.18 2.34 -9.63
CA ASN A 54 -3.45 2.55 -8.22
C ASN A 54 -3.37 1.25 -7.43
N GLN A 55 -2.31 0.51 -7.63
CA GLN A 55 -2.08 -0.74 -6.91
C GLN A 55 -0.61 -1.12 -6.94
N PHE A 56 -0.21 -1.98 -6.01
CA PHE A 56 1.13 -2.56 -6.03
C PHE A 56 1.16 -3.76 -6.97
N VAL A 57 2.13 -3.78 -7.84
CA VAL A 57 2.27 -4.85 -8.84
C VAL A 57 3.70 -5.36 -8.91
#